data_ca3b0f383799920656d92b3ffefcbfe8
#
_entry.id   ca3b0f383799920656d92b3ffefcbfe8
#
_cell.length_a   1.000
_cell.length_b   1.000
_cell.length_c   1.000
_cell.angle_alpha   90.00
_cell.angle_beta   90.00
_cell.angle_gamma   90.00
#
_symmetry.space_group_name_H-M   'P 1'
#
loop_
_entity.id
_entity.type
_entity.pdbx_description
1 polymer ?
#
loop_
_entity_poly.entity_id
_entity_poly.type
_entity_poly.pdbx_seq_one_letter_code
_entity_poly.pdbx_strand_id
1 'polypeptide(L)'
;MFVGETYSLKAVVKPDDTTNPLVEWSSSDEKVLSAYNGYLMALAPGTARVTAKLGTLEAFCDVTVKIVEVSSIELDIVSKEISEEETFMVTATVLPENATMKTVKWEVSPAEIIGYEIIDAVVDDNIVAAKVTGLKAGKAVLKATSGSQSAECEVTVKEKEIPVLPPKIGDYYYSDGTWSDGGLVSINADGTSPVWKEEKPAPVEGKTVIGIVFQTDPERFSDIDKAAGHNHGLVLCTKAAHAPDTTTTMWAVQFDSETNKIPVKKLGTSWYADVNGRGWTDAILQTYPGEKIWNYPAFDWTTTDFSPAAPATSSGWYVPSIGQIWDMLANLGGGEMAAHLLKLRTYSDDVTWYYKYGDGPMNLTYNPIEKINSVMGLVPEGQKENLVTCQSRMESNICELLSSTLYDNKEDPSCCIFWLYDTGCIEPMAAYTDDKIICRPVLAF
;
A
#
# COMPACT_ATOMS: atom_id res chain seq x y z
N MET A 1 57.84 -20.76 -17.09
CA MET A 1 57.39 -20.31 -15.77
C MET A 1 56.07 -19.58 -15.95
N PHE A 2 55.24 -19.53 -14.94
CA PHE A 2 54.07 -18.65 -14.93
C PHE A 2 54.36 -17.38 -14.09
N VAL A 3 53.68 -16.32 -14.37
CA VAL A 3 53.81 -15.06 -13.59
C VAL A 3 53.58 -15.34 -12.10
N GLY A 4 54.47 -14.82 -11.24
CA GLY A 4 54.49 -15.03 -9.78
C GLY A 4 55.33 -16.26 -9.35
N GLU A 5 55.71 -17.16 -10.26
CA GLU A 5 56.55 -18.30 -9.92
C GLU A 5 57.98 -17.89 -9.67
N THR A 6 58.64 -18.63 -8.79
CA THR A 6 60.08 -18.54 -8.53
C THR A 6 60.77 -19.84 -8.91
N TYR A 7 62.02 -19.73 -9.34
CA TYR A 7 62.86 -20.89 -9.69
C TYR A 7 64.29 -20.59 -9.27
N SER A 8 65.06 -21.65 -8.94
CA SER A 8 66.47 -21.51 -8.64
C SER A 8 67.32 -22.22 -9.69
N LEU A 9 68.16 -21.45 -10.36
CA LEU A 9 69.21 -21.96 -11.25
C LEU A 9 70.49 -22.13 -10.45
N LYS A 10 71.27 -23.15 -10.84
CA LYS A 10 72.60 -23.39 -10.27
C LYS A 10 73.66 -23.40 -11.40
N ALA A 11 74.55 -22.44 -11.29
CA ALA A 11 75.76 -22.50 -12.15
C ALA A 11 76.79 -23.53 -11.63
N VAL A 12 77.28 -24.39 -12.47
CA VAL A 12 78.35 -25.31 -12.13
C VAL A 12 79.64 -24.80 -12.77
N VAL A 13 80.58 -24.40 -11.93
CA VAL A 13 81.89 -23.90 -12.38
C VAL A 13 82.89 -25.04 -12.34
N LYS A 14 83.63 -25.19 -13.40
CA LYS A 14 84.76 -26.20 -13.53
C LYS A 14 86.05 -25.50 -13.84
N PRO A 15 87.24 -25.95 -13.32
CA PRO A 15 87.36 -27.07 -12.37
C PRO A 15 86.85 -26.79 -10.99
N ASP A 16 86.55 -27.81 -10.15
CA ASP A 16 85.87 -27.70 -8.82
C ASP A 16 86.73 -26.96 -7.79
N ASP A 17 88.01 -26.74 -8.02
CA ASP A 17 88.98 -26.02 -7.18
C ASP A 17 89.18 -24.56 -7.59
N THR A 18 88.21 -23.98 -8.32
CA THR A 18 88.21 -22.58 -8.70
C THR A 18 88.21 -21.68 -7.44
N THR A 19 89.21 -20.78 -7.36
CA THR A 19 89.47 -19.95 -6.13
C THR A 19 88.49 -18.80 -5.92
N ASN A 20 87.68 -18.39 -6.90
CA ASN A 20 86.65 -17.36 -6.76
C ASN A 20 85.42 -17.66 -7.64
N PRO A 21 84.50 -18.47 -7.17
CA PRO A 21 83.34 -18.90 -7.94
C PRO A 21 82.20 -17.86 -7.87
N LEU A 22 82.49 -16.55 -7.73
CA LEU A 22 81.44 -15.55 -7.73
C LEU A 22 80.86 -15.39 -9.13
N VAL A 23 79.66 -15.94 -9.32
CA VAL A 23 78.94 -15.89 -10.58
C VAL A 23 77.98 -14.69 -10.54
N GLU A 24 78.09 -13.79 -11.51
CA GLU A 24 77.20 -12.72 -11.74
C GLU A 24 75.97 -13.21 -12.57
N TRP A 25 74.80 -12.85 -12.10
CA TRP A 25 73.51 -13.21 -12.74
C TRP A 25 72.85 -11.98 -13.30
N SER A 26 72.30 -12.08 -14.53
CA SER A 26 71.50 -11.00 -15.12
C SER A 26 70.33 -11.53 -15.95
N SER A 27 69.33 -10.76 -16.10
CA SER A 27 68.22 -10.97 -17.03
C SER A 27 68.31 -9.97 -18.20
N SER A 28 67.97 -10.43 -19.42
CA SER A 28 67.90 -9.56 -20.58
C SER A 28 66.66 -8.63 -20.52
N ASP A 29 65.63 -8.97 -19.72
CA ASP A 29 64.47 -8.15 -19.45
C ASP A 29 64.00 -8.36 -18.01
N GLU A 30 64.39 -7.44 -17.14
CA GLU A 30 64.05 -7.51 -15.71
C GLU A 30 62.56 -7.19 -15.44
N LYS A 31 61.80 -6.66 -16.43
CA LYS A 31 60.36 -6.50 -16.31
C LYS A 31 59.60 -7.80 -16.51
N VAL A 32 60.20 -8.75 -17.31
CA VAL A 32 59.62 -10.07 -17.54
C VAL A 32 60.09 -11.06 -16.49
N LEU A 33 61.38 -11.03 -16.14
CA LEU A 33 62.02 -12.00 -15.25
C LEU A 33 63.14 -11.34 -14.45
N SER A 34 63.03 -11.31 -13.15
CA SER A 34 64.14 -10.93 -12.29
C SER A 34 65.09 -12.10 -12.06
N ALA A 35 66.41 -11.84 -12.10
CA ALA A 35 67.41 -12.86 -11.83
C ALA A 35 68.48 -12.34 -10.82
N TYR A 36 68.56 -12.92 -9.62
CA TYR A 36 69.48 -12.54 -8.62
C TYR A 36 70.09 -13.77 -7.90
N ASN A 37 71.40 -13.91 -7.93
CA ASN A 37 72.10 -15.05 -7.34
C ASN A 37 71.54 -16.44 -7.75
N GLY A 38 71.08 -16.57 -8.99
CA GLY A 38 70.44 -17.80 -9.50
C GLY A 38 68.95 -17.94 -9.13
N TYR A 39 68.39 -17.06 -8.28
CA TYR A 39 66.97 -17.00 -8.01
C TYR A 39 66.27 -16.22 -9.13
N LEU A 40 65.31 -16.85 -9.73
CA LEU A 40 64.44 -16.23 -10.74
C LEU A 40 63.08 -15.94 -10.15
N MET A 41 62.50 -14.82 -10.55
CA MET A 41 61.13 -14.46 -10.25
C MET A 41 60.44 -13.99 -11.53
N ALA A 42 59.38 -14.67 -11.93
CA ALA A 42 58.59 -14.36 -13.10
C ALA A 42 57.66 -13.16 -12.78
N LEU A 43 57.83 -12.02 -13.49
CA LEU A 43 57.15 -10.79 -13.19
C LEU A 43 56.02 -10.46 -14.17
N ALA A 44 56.25 -10.68 -15.45
CA ALA A 44 55.30 -10.42 -16.54
C ALA A 44 55.46 -11.42 -17.68
N PRO A 45 54.42 -11.65 -18.49
CA PRO A 45 54.50 -12.53 -19.66
C PRO A 45 55.52 -12.01 -20.66
N GLY A 46 56.30 -12.93 -21.21
CA GLY A 46 57.37 -12.62 -22.17
C GLY A 46 58.47 -13.68 -22.18
N THR A 47 59.58 -13.38 -22.89
CA THR A 47 60.77 -14.24 -22.88
C THR A 47 61.99 -13.40 -22.48
N ALA A 48 62.72 -13.88 -21.50
CA ALA A 48 63.96 -13.26 -21.06
C ALA A 48 65.11 -14.30 -21.04
N ARG A 49 66.30 -13.86 -21.39
CA ARG A 49 67.50 -14.65 -21.27
C ARG A 49 68.16 -14.38 -19.92
N VAL A 50 68.38 -15.42 -19.18
CA VAL A 50 69.17 -15.37 -17.93
C VAL A 50 70.59 -15.73 -18.27
N THR A 51 71.51 -14.88 -17.90
CA THR A 51 72.94 -15.09 -18.12
C THR A 51 73.65 -15.24 -16.78
N ALA A 52 74.43 -16.29 -16.63
CA ALA A 52 75.40 -16.53 -15.59
C ALA A 52 76.80 -16.24 -16.10
N LYS A 53 77.50 -15.27 -15.53
CA LYS A 53 78.77 -14.76 -15.94
C LYS A 53 79.88 -14.96 -14.87
N LEU A 54 81.01 -15.46 -15.25
CA LEU A 54 82.21 -15.56 -14.41
C LEU A 54 83.44 -15.11 -15.19
N GLY A 55 83.85 -13.84 -14.99
CA GLY A 55 84.92 -13.25 -15.78
C GLY A 55 84.56 -13.18 -17.28
N THR A 56 85.22 -13.91 -18.14
CA THR A 56 84.96 -13.99 -19.60
C THR A 56 84.07 -15.16 -19.98
N LEU A 57 83.71 -16.03 -19.01
CA LEU A 57 82.84 -17.21 -19.27
C LEU A 57 81.40 -16.84 -19.06
N GLU A 58 80.55 -17.29 -20.00
CA GLU A 58 79.12 -17.07 -19.91
C GLU A 58 78.37 -18.37 -20.24
N ALA A 59 77.27 -18.55 -19.49
CA ALA A 59 76.23 -19.55 -19.79
C ALA A 59 74.84 -18.88 -19.70
N PHE A 60 73.93 -19.28 -20.53
CA PHE A 60 72.59 -18.66 -20.57
C PHE A 60 71.48 -19.70 -20.66
N CYS A 61 70.31 -19.28 -20.25
CA CYS A 61 69.06 -20.02 -20.35
C CYS A 61 67.95 -19.07 -20.77
N ASP A 62 67.19 -19.43 -21.80
CA ASP A 62 66.03 -18.68 -22.23
C ASP A 62 64.79 -19.13 -21.42
N VAL A 63 64.13 -18.21 -20.75
CA VAL A 63 62.97 -18.49 -19.90
C VAL A 63 61.75 -17.76 -20.51
N THR A 64 60.71 -18.55 -20.81
CA THR A 64 59.42 -18.00 -21.23
C THR A 64 58.50 -17.95 -20.02
N VAL A 65 57.98 -16.78 -19.72
CA VAL A 65 56.98 -16.52 -18.70
C VAL A 65 55.59 -16.44 -19.37
N LYS A 66 54.66 -17.22 -18.88
CA LYS A 66 53.27 -17.26 -19.36
C LYS A 66 52.32 -16.77 -18.31
N ILE A 67 51.15 -16.28 -18.74
CA ILE A 67 50.00 -16.02 -17.83
C ILE A 67 49.30 -17.35 -17.53
N VAL A 68 48.68 -17.40 -16.35
CA VAL A 68 47.63 -18.38 -16.03
C VAL A 68 46.31 -17.73 -16.40
N GLU A 69 45.65 -18.27 -17.40
CA GLU A 69 44.39 -17.76 -17.89
C GLU A 69 43.23 -18.17 -16.93
N VAL A 70 42.16 -17.37 -16.91
CA VAL A 70 40.89 -17.72 -16.24
C VAL A 70 40.25 -18.87 -17.01
N SER A 71 39.99 -19.98 -16.34
CA SER A 71 39.35 -21.18 -16.92
C SER A 71 37.85 -21.21 -16.69
N SER A 72 37.36 -20.62 -15.55
CA SER A 72 35.96 -20.46 -15.24
C SER A 72 35.72 -19.30 -14.26
N ILE A 73 34.51 -18.83 -14.22
CA ILE A 73 33.97 -17.97 -13.19
C ILE A 73 32.66 -18.61 -12.70
N GLU A 74 32.46 -18.65 -11.41
CA GLU A 74 31.31 -19.28 -10.75
C GLU A 74 30.61 -18.28 -9.84
N LEU A 75 29.27 -18.29 -9.83
CA LEU A 75 28.45 -17.53 -8.86
C LEU A 75 27.91 -18.48 -7.82
N ASP A 76 27.93 -18.05 -6.56
CA ASP A 76 27.30 -18.75 -5.43
C ASP A 76 25.76 -18.79 -5.53
N ILE A 77 25.17 -17.84 -6.27
CA ILE A 77 23.73 -17.72 -6.54
C ILE A 77 23.52 -17.59 -8.05
N VAL A 78 22.81 -18.55 -8.66
CA VAL A 78 22.49 -18.56 -10.10
C VAL A 78 21.06 -18.09 -10.40
N SER A 79 20.19 -18.07 -9.38
CA SER A 79 18.86 -17.49 -9.46
C SER A 79 18.38 -17.00 -8.09
N LYS A 80 17.66 -15.89 -8.06
CA LYS A 80 17.11 -15.31 -6.83
C LYS A 80 15.81 -14.60 -7.12
N GLU A 81 14.84 -14.75 -6.19
CA GLU A 81 13.62 -13.98 -6.14
C GLU A 81 13.70 -13.02 -4.95
N ILE A 82 13.39 -11.76 -5.18
CA ILE A 82 13.37 -10.68 -4.18
C ILE A 82 12.19 -9.76 -4.45
N SER A 83 11.84 -8.91 -3.49
CA SER A 83 10.88 -7.81 -3.66
C SER A 83 11.59 -6.51 -4.03
N GLU A 84 10.84 -5.52 -4.51
CA GLU A 84 11.35 -4.15 -4.65
C GLU A 84 11.95 -3.65 -3.34
N GLU A 85 13.07 -2.92 -3.41
CA GLU A 85 13.88 -2.41 -2.28
C GLU A 85 14.59 -3.50 -1.45
N GLU A 86 14.35 -4.78 -1.69
CA GLU A 86 15.07 -5.86 -1.05
C GLU A 86 16.47 -6.01 -1.66
N THR A 87 17.44 -6.45 -0.84
CA THR A 87 18.84 -6.62 -1.25
C THR A 87 19.35 -8.01 -0.93
N PHE A 88 20.28 -8.50 -1.74
CA PHE A 88 21.05 -9.71 -1.45
C PHE A 88 22.49 -9.57 -1.90
N MET A 89 23.35 -10.45 -1.39
CA MET A 89 24.75 -10.55 -1.81
C MET A 89 24.89 -11.69 -2.79
N VAL A 90 25.71 -11.49 -3.82
CA VAL A 90 26.15 -12.53 -4.73
C VAL A 90 27.67 -12.46 -4.85
N THR A 91 28.30 -13.62 -4.90
CA THR A 91 29.76 -13.74 -4.92
C THR A 91 30.21 -14.44 -6.21
N ALA A 92 31.18 -13.85 -6.89
CA ALA A 92 31.84 -14.43 -8.05
C ALA A 92 33.20 -14.97 -7.65
N THR A 93 33.47 -16.25 -7.97
CA THR A 93 34.76 -16.91 -7.75
C THR A 93 35.42 -17.15 -9.09
N VAL A 94 36.65 -16.64 -9.25
CA VAL A 94 37.46 -16.80 -10.45
C VAL A 94 38.41 -18.00 -10.29
N LEU A 95 38.41 -18.90 -11.25
CA LEU A 95 39.23 -20.10 -11.25
C LEU A 95 40.17 -20.16 -12.49
N PRO A 96 41.38 -20.73 -12.37
CA PRO A 96 41.95 -21.25 -11.12
C PRO A 96 42.36 -20.10 -10.19
N GLU A 97 42.50 -20.41 -8.90
CA GLU A 97 42.87 -19.45 -7.85
C GLU A 97 44.16 -18.69 -8.11
N ASN A 98 45.11 -19.30 -8.84
CA ASN A 98 46.36 -18.69 -9.26
C ASN A 98 46.27 -18.00 -10.65
N ALA A 99 45.08 -17.73 -11.18
CA ALA A 99 44.95 -16.98 -12.43
C ALA A 99 45.63 -15.62 -12.34
N THR A 100 46.32 -15.20 -13.41
CA THR A 100 47.11 -13.97 -13.40
C THR A 100 46.28 -12.71 -13.42
N MET A 101 45.10 -12.74 -14.04
CA MET A 101 44.17 -11.63 -14.10
C MET A 101 42.78 -12.07 -13.59
N LYS A 102 42.39 -11.59 -12.41
CA LYS A 102 41.18 -12.03 -11.72
C LYS A 102 40.11 -10.94 -11.66
N THR A 103 40.22 -9.89 -12.47
CA THR A 103 39.26 -8.79 -12.50
C THR A 103 37.90 -9.28 -12.96
N VAL A 104 36.88 -9.04 -12.13
CA VAL A 104 35.47 -9.33 -12.46
C VAL A 104 34.76 -8.04 -12.87
N LYS A 105 34.12 -8.09 -14.03
CA LYS A 105 33.24 -7.05 -14.53
C LYS A 105 31.80 -7.51 -14.35
N TRP A 106 30.98 -6.69 -13.70
CA TRP A 106 29.55 -6.91 -13.51
C TRP A 106 28.73 -6.10 -14.49
N GLU A 107 27.68 -6.70 -15.03
CA GLU A 107 26.72 -6.07 -15.93
C GLU A 107 25.32 -6.53 -15.59
N VAL A 108 24.32 -5.63 -15.76
CA VAL A 108 22.91 -5.91 -15.50
C VAL A 108 22.09 -5.62 -16.74
N SER A 109 21.14 -6.49 -17.05
CA SER A 109 20.19 -6.28 -18.14
C SER A 109 18.82 -6.88 -17.82
N PRO A 110 17.73 -6.09 -17.88
CA PRO A 110 17.68 -4.63 -18.03
C PRO A 110 18.01 -3.89 -16.72
N ALA A 111 18.64 -2.73 -16.83
CA ALA A 111 19.17 -1.97 -15.67
C ALA A 111 18.09 -1.28 -14.83
N GLU A 112 16.87 -1.16 -15.33
CA GLU A 112 15.73 -0.58 -14.58
C GLU A 112 15.12 -1.55 -13.55
N ILE A 113 15.43 -2.85 -13.62
CA ILE A 113 14.84 -3.89 -12.76
C ILE A 113 15.69 -4.10 -11.51
N ILE A 114 17.01 -4.18 -11.65
CA ILE A 114 17.97 -4.35 -10.55
C ILE A 114 19.13 -3.39 -10.67
N GLY A 115 19.65 -2.95 -9.53
CA GLY A 115 20.94 -2.27 -9.40
C GLY A 115 21.95 -3.14 -8.67
N TYR A 116 23.24 -2.80 -8.79
CA TYR A 116 24.27 -3.45 -7.98
C TYR A 116 25.34 -2.47 -7.51
N GLU A 117 25.99 -2.85 -6.42
CA GLU A 117 27.15 -2.16 -5.84
C GLU A 117 28.22 -3.19 -5.58
N ILE A 118 29.47 -2.93 -6.02
CA ILE A 118 30.61 -3.82 -5.76
C ILE A 118 31.06 -3.60 -4.32
N ILE A 119 31.21 -4.71 -3.59
CA ILE A 119 31.69 -4.69 -2.22
C ILE A 119 33.20 -5.06 -2.23
N ASP A 120 34.02 -4.08 -1.93
CA ASP A 120 35.50 -4.21 -1.89
C ASP A 120 36.03 -4.98 -0.66
N ALA A 121 35.21 -5.78 -0.01
CA ALA A 121 35.66 -6.63 1.09
C ALA A 121 36.40 -7.86 0.54
N VAL A 122 37.63 -7.67 0.13
CA VAL A 122 38.49 -8.75 -0.39
C VAL A 122 38.86 -9.68 0.77
N VAL A 123 38.23 -10.85 0.81
CA VAL A 123 38.69 -11.97 1.65
C VAL A 123 39.79 -12.74 0.92
N ASP A 124 39.65 -12.91 -0.40
CA ASP A 124 40.62 -13.51 -1.30
C ASP A 124 40.60 -12.74 -2.63
N ASP A 125 41.73 -12.63 -3.29
CA ASP A 125 41.89 -11.86 -4.54
C ASP A 125 41.17 -12.47 -5.76
N ASN A 126 40.68 -13.72 -5.63
CA ASN A 126 39.87 -14.41 -6.65
C ASN A 126 38.35 -14.39 -6.36
N ILE A 127 37.88 -13.69 -5.31
CA ILE A 127 36.49 -13.61 -4.90
C ILE A 127 36.05 -12.14 -4.92
N VAL A 128 35.00 -11.84 -5.69
CA VAL A 128 34.42 -10.51 -5.77
C VAL A 128 32.92 -10.58 -5.47
N ALA A 129 32.47 -9.80 -4.48
CA ALA A 129 31.08 -9.73 -4.08
C ALA A 129 30.37 -8.50 -4.67
N ALA A 130 29.10 -8.68 -5.01
CA ALA A 130 28.20 -7.59 -5.38
C ALA A 130 26.93 -7.63 -4.51
N LYS A 131 26.52 -6.47 -4.01
CA LYS A 131 25.21 -6.26 -3.38
C LYS A 131 24.22 -5.88 -4.46
N VAL A 132 23.19 -6.68 -4.64
CA VAL A 132 22.12 -6.47 -5.63
C VAL A 132 20.89 -5.93 -4.93
N THR A 133 20.23 -4.96 -5.56
CA THR A 133 19.00 -4.32 -5.06
C THR A 133 17.89 -4.43 -6.10
N GLY A 134 16.70 -4.86 -5.70
CA GLY A 134 15.50 -4.81 -6.53
C GLY A 134 15.00 -3.38 -6.67
N LEU A 135 14.87 -2.87 -7.91
CA LEU A 135 14.45 -1.49 -8.20
C LEU A 135 13.00 -1.44 -8.68
N LYS A 136 12.59 -2.42 -9.48
CA LYS A 136 11.26 -2.47 -10.08
C LYS A 136 10.88 -3.92 -10.37
N ALA A 137 9.59 -4.25 -10.23
CA ALA A 137 9.06 -5.57 -10.56
C ALA A 137 9.38 -5.97 -12.02
N GLY A 138 9.90 -7.18 -12.17
CA GLY A 138 10.34 -7.71 -13.46
C GLY A 138 11.43 -8.77 -13.34
N LYS A 139 12.02 -9.14 -14.48
CA LYS A 139 13.13 -10.08 -14.54
C LYS A 139 14.37 -9.41 -15.10
N ALA A 140 15.52 -9.69 -14.53
CA ALA A 140 16.80 -9.20 -14.96
C ALA A 140 17.88 -10.29 -14.82
N VAL A 141 18.97 -10.13 -15.53
CA VAL A 141 20.15 -10.97 -15.44
C VAL A 141 21.32 -10.13 -14.94
N LEU A 142 21.96 -10.58 -13.88
CA LEU A 142 23.25 -10.09 -13.43
C LEU A 142 24.33 -10.99 -13.99
N LYS A 143 25.26 -10.43 -14.75
CA LYS A 143 26.35 -11.13 -15.41
C LYS A 143 27.67 -10.71 -14.82
N ALA A 144 28.48 -11.70 -14.42
CA ALA A 144 29.88 -11.54 -14.04
C ALA A 144 30.79 -12.07 -15.18
N THR A 145 31.81 -11.30 -15.53
CA THR A 145 32.79 -11.67 -16.60
C THR A 145 34.20 -11.49 -16.08
N SER A 146 35.07 -12.50 -16.33
CA SER A 146 36.48 -12.42 -16.06
C SER A 146 37.27 -13.10 -17.23
N GLY A 147 38.17 -12.35 -17.86
CA GLY A 147 38.81 -12.80 -19.09
C GLY A 147 37.78 -13.10 -20.20
N SER A 148 37.77 -14.32 -20.70
CA SER A 148 36.81 -14.81 -21.70
C SER A 148 35.62 -15.58 -21.09
N GLN A 149 35.61 -15.75 -19.79
CA GLN A 149 34.60 -16.54 -19.07
C GLN A 149 33.50 -15.64 -18.47
N SER A 150 32.29 -16.17 -18.40
CA SER A 150 31.17 -15.46 -17.76
C SER A 150 30.22 -16.42 -17.03
N ALA A 151 29.55 -15.90 -15.99
CA ALA A 151 28.49 -16.59 -15.27
C ALA A 151 27.33 -15.59 -15.06
N GLU A 152 26.10 -16.12 -14.94
CA GLU A 152 24.90 -15.33 -14.89
C GLU A 152 24.02 -15.74 -13.69
N CYS A 153 23.37 -14.76 -13.07
CA CYS A 153 22.36 -14.94 -12.05
C CYS A 153 21.04 -14.31 -12.55
N GLU A 154 20.00 -15.13 -12.64
CA GLU A 154 18.65 -14.64 -12.95
C GLU A 154 18.00 -14.08 -11.70
N VAL A 155 17.56 -12.82 -11.75
CA VAL A 155 16.87 -12.15 -10.64
C VAL A 155 15.44 -11.83 -11.04
N THR A 156 14.49 -12.33 -10.26
CA THR A 156 13.09 -11.95 -10.38
C THR A 156 12.74 -11.01 -9.24
N VAL A 157 12.36 -9.77 -9.58
CA VAL A 157 11.88 -8.79 -8.61
C VAL A 157 10.35 -8.80 -8.62
N LYS A 158 9.73 -9.00 -7.47
CA LYS A 158 8.29 -8.87 -7.26
C LYS A 158 7.95 -7.47 -6.78
N GLU A 159 6.74 -7.03 -7.05
CA GLU A 159 6.21 -5.84 -6.40
C GLU A 159 6.32 -6.01 -4.87
N LYS A 160 6.67 -4.92 -4.19
CA LYS A 160 6.73 -4.92 -2.74
C LYS A 160 5.32 -5.10 -2.18
N GLU A 161 5.07 -6.22 -1.51
CA GLU A 161 3.81 -6.40 -0.78
C GLU A 161 3.75 -5.38 0.35
N ILE A 162 2.89 -4.37 0.17
CA ILE A 162 2.52 -3.47 1.26
C ILE A 162 1.58 -4.28 2.16
N PRO A 163 1.92 -4.52 3.44
CA PRO A 163 1.01 -5.20 4.36
C PRO A 163 -0.32 -4.46 4.37
N VAL A 164 -1.39 -5.13 3.97
CA VAL A 164 -2.74 -4.57 4.06
C VAL A 164 -3.07 -4.50 5.55
N LEU A 165 -2.85 -3.33 6.15
CA LEU A 165 -3.24 -3.08 7.54
C LEU A 165 -4.76 -3.15 7.63
N PRO A 166 -5.33 -3.63 8.76
CA PRO A 166 -6.77 -3.56 8.98
C PRO A 166 -7.28 -2.14 8.76
N PRO A 167 -8.46 -1.97 8.14
CA PRO A 167 -9.02 -0.65 7.92
C PRO A 167 -9.32 0.02 9.26
N LYS A 168 -9.20 1.34 9.30
CA LYS A 168 -9.54 2.19 10.44
C LYS A 168 -10.60 3.19 10.04
N ILE A 169 -11.35 3.67 11.02
CA ILE A 169 -12.27 4.79 10.85
C ILE A 169 -11.50 5.99 10.28
N GLY A 170 -12.06 6.60 9.25
CA GLY A 170 -11.46 7.72 8.54
C GLY A 170 -10.56 7.36 7.36
N ASP A 171 -10.23 6.08 7.17
CA ASP A 171 -9.43 5.62 6.04
C ASP A 171 -10.13 5.94 4.71
N TYR A 172 -9.31 6.26 3.69
CA TYR A 172 -9.80 6.43 2.32
C TYR A 172 -10.05 5.07 1.69
N TYR A 173 -11.22 4.88 1.09
CA TYR A 173 -11.58 3.68 0.36
C TYR A 173 -11.63 3.97 -1.14
N TYR A 174 -11.00 3.10 -1.94
CA TYR A 174 -10.77 3.33 -3.36
C TYR A 174 -11.67 2.46 -4.26
N SER A 175 -11.81 2.88 -5.51
CA SER A 175 -12.60 2.19 -6.53
C SER A 175 -12.08 0.77 -6.87
N ASP A 176 -10.85 0.44 -6.51
CA ASP A 176 -10.25 -0.89 -6.67
C ASP A 176 -10.47 -1.81 -5.45
N GLY A 177 -11.21 -1.36 -4.43
CA GLY A 177 -11.49 -2.12 -3.21
C GLY A 177 -10.39 -2.09 -2.16
N THR A 178 -9.35 -1.28 -2.35
CA THR A 178 -8.28 -1.06 -1.37
C THR A 178 -8.54 0.16 -0.50
N TRP A 179 -7.76 0.34 0.55
CA TRP A 179 -7.85 1.50 1.45
C TRP A 179 -6.47 2.00 1.87
N SER A 180 -6.42 3.21 2.38
CA SER A 180 -5.21 3.81 2.96
C SER A 180 -5.52 4.66 4.17
N ASP A 181 -4.48 4.88 4.99
CA ASP A 181 -4.57 5.63 6.25
C ASP A 181 -5.17 7.03 6.06
N GLY A 182 -6.28 7.29 6.73
CA GLY A 182 -6.96 8.59 6.79
C GLY A 182 -6.54 9.44 7.98
N GLY A 183 -5.58 8.95 8.81
CA GLY A 183 -4.97 9.71 9.89
C GLY A 183 -5.55 9.49 11.29
N LEU A 184 -6.45 8.53 11.51
CA LEU A 184 -6.88 8.17 12.85
C LEU A 184 -5.74 7.50 13.62
N VAL A 185 -5.39 8.06 14.79
CA VAL A 185 -4.38 7.51 15.70
C VAL A 185 -5.02 6.55 16.70
N SER A 186 -6.08 6.98 17.35
CA SER A 186 -6.81 6.20 18.35
C SER A 186 -8.25 6.70 18.50
N ILE A 187 -9.12 5.82 18.99
CA ILE A 187 -10.50 6.11 19.38
C ILE A 187 -10.84 5.24 20.57
N ASN A 188 -11.66 5.73 21.49
CA ASN A 188 -12.15 4.93 22.60
C ASN A 188 -13.06 3.78 22.09
N ALA A 189 -13.17 2.70 22.87
CA ALA A 189 -13.99 1.54 22.52
C ALA A 189 -15.49 1.87 22.35
N ASP A 190 -15.97 2.96 22.99
CA ASP A 190 -17.34 3.46 22.85
C ASP A 190 -17.52 4.43 21.67
N GLY A 191 -16.51 4.60 20.82
CA GLY A 191 -16.53 5.51 19.67
C GLY A 191 -16.32 6.98 20.03
N THR A 192 -15.93 7.29 21.28
CA THR A 192 -15.69 8.67 21.70
C THR A 192 -14.22 9.06 21.59
N SER A 193 -13.96 10.39 21.64
CA SER A 193 -12.61 10.97 21.70
C SER A 193 -11.64 10.46 20.62
N PRO A 194 -11.98 10.55 19.32
CA PRO A 194 -11.04 10.20 18.26
C PRO A 194 -9.85 11.16 18.27
N VAL A 195 -8.66 10.58 18.22
CA VAL A 195 -7.39 11.32 18.11
C VAL A 195 -6.89 11.16 16.68
N TRP A 196 -6.67 12.27 16.00
CA TRP A 196 -6.20 12.33 14.63
C TRP A 196 -4.76 12.81 14.57
N LYS A 197 -4.04 12.42 13.53
CA LYS A 197 -2.72 12.98 13.21
C LYS A 197 -2.85 14.50 13.02
N GLU A 198 -1.82 15.24 13.41
CA GLU A 198 -1.76 16.69 13.21
C GLU A 198 -1.81 17.04 11.72
N GLU A 199 -1.03 16.31 10.91
CA GLU A 199 -1.13 16.36 9.45
C GLU A 199 -1.88 15.12 8.95
N LYS A 200 -3.04 15.32 8.35
CA LYS A 200 -3.83 14.25 7.77
C LYS A 200 -3.13 13.71 6.52
N PRO A 201 -2.91 12.38 6.40
CA PRO A 201 -2.32 11.80 5.19
C PRO A 201 -3.19 12.10 3.96
N ALA A 202 -2.54 12.38 2.83
CA ALA A 202 -3.23 12.51 1.56
C ALA A 202 -3.65 11.12 1.03
N PRO A 203 -4.71 11.04 0.21
CA PRO A 203 -5.03 9.84 -0.54
C PRO A 203 -3.85 9.40 -1.43
N VAL A 204 -3.77 8.10 -1.73
CA VAL A 204 -2.75 7.56 -2.62
C VAL A 204 -2.91 8.15 -4.02
N GLU A 205 -1.81 8.71 -4.55
CA GLU A 205 -1.80 9.30 -5.89
C GLU A 205 -2.17 8.27 -6.96
N GLY A 206 -2.97 8.69 -7.93
CA GLY A 206 -3.43 7.82 -9.03
C GLY A 206 -4.62 6.92 -8.69
N LYS A 207 -5.04 6.82 -7.41
CA LYS A 207 -6.24 6.08 -7.02
C LYS A 207 -7.47 7.00 -6.90
N THR A 208 -8.63 6.45 -7.26
CA THR A 208 -9.90 7.18 -7.13
C THR A 208 -10.55 6.87 -5.79
N VAL A 209 -10.67 7.88 -4.93
CA VAL A 209 -11.39 7.77 -3.65
C VAL A 209 -12.89 7.74 -3.94
N ILE A 210 -13.58 6.72 -3.45
CA ILE A 210 -15.02 6.57 -3.58
C ILE A 210 -15.75 6.66 -2.23
N GLY A 211 -15.02 6.54 -1.12
CA GLY A 211 -15.63 6.58 0.20
C GLY A 211 -14.62 6.75 1.34
N ILE A 212 -15.19 6.91 2.54
CA ILE A 212 -14.47 7.00 3.80
C ILE A 212 -14.97 5.89 4.72
N VAL A 213 -14.06 5.11 5.30
CA VAL A 213 -14.42 4.08 6.28
C VAL A 213 -14.97 4.77 7.53
N PHE A 214 -16.18 4.41 7.95
CA PHE A 214 -16.81 5.03 9.12
C PHE A 214 -17.09 4.05 10.26
N GLN A 215 -17.07 2.74 10.01
CA GLN A 215 -17.30 1.72 11.01
C GLN A 215 -16.45 0.48 10.73
N THR A 216 -15.81 -0.06 11.78
CA THR A 216 -14.98 -1.27 11.70
C THR A 216 -15.32 -2.29 12.80
N ASP A 217 -16.32 -2.02 13.63
CA ASP A 217 -16.82 -2.96 14.63
C ASP A 217 -17.79 -3.96 13.97
N PRO A 218 -17.47 -5.26 13.91
CA PRO A 218 -18.33 -6.27 13.30
C PRO A 218 -19.72 -6.41 13.94
N GLU A 219 -19.88 -6.02 15.19
CA GLU A 219 -21.18 -6.03 15.86
C GLU A 219 -22.15 -4.98 15.27
N ARG A 220 -21.61 -4.03 14.52
CA ARG A 220 -22.37 -2.97 13.85
C ARG A 220 -22.64 -3.26 12.36
N PHE A 221 -22.26 -4.43 11.85
CA PHE A 221 -22.58 -4.85 10.48
C PHE A 221 -23.89 -5.60 10.43
N SER A 222 -24.61 -5.49 9.33
CA SER A 222 -25.83 -6.26 9.12
C SER A 222 -25.51 -7.76 9.03
N ASP A 223 -26.49 -8.61 9.40
CA ASP A 223 -26.30 -10.06 9.26
C ASP A 223 -26.13 -10.49 7.80
N ILE A 224 -26.71 -9.75 6.86
CA ILE A 224 -26.57 -9.98 5.42
C ILE A 224 -25.14 -9.69 4.97
N ASP A 225 -24.54 -8.59 5.43
CA ASP A 225 -23.15 -8.25 5.11
C ASP A 225 -22.18 -9.26 5.69
N LYS A 226 -22.34 -9.63 6.97
CA LYS A 226 -21.56 -10.68 7.64
C LYS A 226 -21.64 -12.02 6.92
N ALA A 227 -22.84 -12.44 6.54
CA ALA A 227 -23.05 -13.69 5.83
C ALA A 227 -22.44 -13.70 4.42
N ALA A 228 -22.33 -12.53 3.79
CA ALA A 228 -21.67 -12.36 2.50
C ALA A 228 -20.13 -12.24 2.59
N GLY A 229 -19.57 -12.22 3.81
CA GLY A 229 -18.12 -12.07 4.04
C GLY A 229 -17.64 -10.63 4.10
N HIS A 230 -18.53 -9.63 4.03
CA HIS A 230 -18.20 -8.20 4.13
C HIS A 230 -18.13 -7.80 5.60
N ASN A 231 -16.98 -8.01 6.24
CA ASN A 231 -16.76 -7.83 7.68
C ASN A 231 -15.49 -7.07 8.05
N HIS A 232 -14.92 -6.34 7.09
CA HIS A 232 -13.75 -5.48 7.32
C HIS A 232 -14.17 -4.05 7.71
N GLY A 233 -15.21 -3.50 7.09
CA GLY A 233 -15.67 -2.16 7.38
C GLY A 233 -16.91 -1.72 6.61
N LEU A 234 -17.51 -0.62 7.09
CA LEU A 234 -18.55 0.12 6.38
C LEU A 234 -17.98 1.43 5.85
N VAL A 235 -18.30 1.76 4.61
CA VAL A 235 -17.80 2.92 3.88
C VAL A 235 -18.94 3.88 3.58
N LEU A 236 -18.76 5.15 3.92
CA LEU A 236 -19.62 6.25 3.50
C LEU A 236 -19.19 6.71 2.11
N CYS A 237 -20.10 6.77 1.16
CA CYS A 237 -19.79 7.30 -0.17
C CYS A 237 -19.38 8.78 -0.10
N THR A 238 -18.39 9.17 -0.88
CA THR A 238 -17.99 10.58 -1.02
C THR A 238 -18.99 11.40 -1.83
N LYS A 239 -19.93 10.77 -2.54
CA LYS A 239 -21.00 11.43 -3.31
C LYS A 239 -22.39 11.08 -2.80
N ALA A 240 -23.36 11.95 -3.06
CA ALA A 240 -24.76 11.71 -2.76
C ALA A 240 -25.49 11.00 -3.92
N ALA A 241 -26.51 10.23 -3.58
CA ALA A 241 -27.39 9.60 -4.58
C ALA A 241 -28.58 10.51 -4.87
N HIS A 242 -28.63 11.09 -6.06
CA HIS A 242 -29.65 12.03 -6.49
C HIS A 242 -29.73 12.10 -8.03
N ALA A 243 -30.80 12.66 -8.56
CA ALA A 243 -30.92 12.94 -9.98
C ALA A 243 -29.86 13.98 -10.44
N PRO A 244 -29.45 13.94 -11.71
CA PRO A 244 -28.65 15.01 -12.30
C PRO A 244 -29.25 16.40 -12.02
N ASP A 245 -28.39 17.39 -11.79
CA ASP A 245 -28.76 18.78 -11.51
C ASP A 245 -29.51 19.00 -10.18
N THR A 246 -29.52 18.03 -9.28
CA THR A 246 -30.03 18.14 -7.92
C THR A 246 -28.95 17.80 -6.89
N THR A 247 -29.22 18.02 -5.61
CA THR A 247 -28.35 17.59 -4.47
C THR A 247 -29.12 16.73 -3.49
N THR A 248 -30.40 16.51 -3.71
CA THR A 248 -31.33 15.83 -2.83
C THR A 248 -32.14 14.78 -3.60
N THR A 249 -32.68 13.84 -2.86
CA THR A 249 -33.57 12.78 -3.35
C THR A 249 -34.75 12.63 -2.38
N MET A 250 -35.67 11.73 -2.70
CA MET A 250 -36.82 11.38 -1.83
C MET A 250 -36.75 9.90 -1.49
N TRP A 251 -37.27 9.53 -0.32
CA TRP A 251 -37.43 8.14 0.07
C TRP A 251 -38.46 7.45 -0.86
N ALA A 252 -39.61 8.09 -1.03
CA ALA A 252 -40.62 7.69 -2.01
C ALA A 252 -41.31 8.90 -2.59
N VAL A 253 -41.73 8.87 -3.87
CA VAL A 253 -42.51 9.91 -4.54
C VAL A 253 -43.97 9.84 -4.07
N GLN A 254 -44.47 8.64 -3.94
CA GLN A 254 -45.80 8.35 -3.44
C GLN A 254 -45.75 7.12 -2.56
N PHE A 255 -46.20 7.27 -1.33
CA PHE A 255 -46.25 6.14 -0.41
C PHE A 255 -47.36 5.17 -0.83
N ASP A 256 -46.97 3.91 -1.04
CA ASP A 256 -47.93 2.83 -1.25
C ASP A 256 -48.12 2.08 0.06
N SER A 257 -49.39 1.75 0.43
CA SER A 257 -49.72 0.94 1.59
C SER A 257 -49.04 -0.46 1.59
N GLU A 258 -48.51 -0.89 0.43
CA GLU A 258 -47.70 -2.13 0.30
C GLU A 258 -46.29 -1.97 0.89
N THR A 259 -45.79 -0.74 1.11
CA THR A 259 -44.55 -0.50 1.92
C THR A 259 -44.66 -0.99 3.35
N ASN A 260 -45.88 -1.28 3.82
CA ASN A 260 -46.12 -1.96 5.10
C ASN A 260 -45.41 -3.31 5.27
N LYS A 261 -44.77 -3.85 4.21
CA LYS A 261 -43.90 -5.03 4.30
C LYS A 261 -42.51 -4.72 4.86
N ILE A 262 -42.11 -3.44 4.89
CA ILE A 262 -40.86 -3.03 5.51
C ILE A 262 -41.12 -2.84 6.99
N PRO A 263 -40.35 -3.51 7.88
CA PRO A 263 -40.55 -3.35 9.32
C PRO A 263 -40.33 -1.92 9.75
N VAL A 264 -41.35 -1.31 10.33
CA VAL A 264 -41.25 0.01 10.93
C VAL A 264 -40.62 -0.05 12.31
N LYS A 265 -39.82 0.92 12.65
CA LYS A 265 -39.15 1.06 13.96
C LYS A 265 -39.82 2.14 14.78
N LYS A 266 -39.98 1.88 16.07
CA LYS A 266 -40.36 2.93 17.02
C LYS A 266 -39.16 3.80 17.36
N LEU A 267 -39.37 5.08 17.63
CA LEU A 267 -38.35 6.00 18.15
C LEU A 267 -37.65 5.42 19.39
N GLY A 268 -36.37 5.71 19.53
CA GLY A 268 -35.58 5.38 20.70
C GLY A 268 -34.41 4.47 20.48
N THR A 269 -34.08 3.62 21.44
CA THR A 269 -32.93 2.70 21.37
C THR A 269 -32.95 1.77 20.16
N SER A 270 -34.15 1.47 19.64
CA SER A 270 -34.32 0.64 18.43
C SER A 270 -33.76 1.30 17.17
N TRP A 271 -33.64 2.63 17.10
CA TRP A 271 -33.05 3.32 15.96
C TRP A 271 -31.53 3.06 15.86
N TYR A 272 -30.82 3.22 16.99
CA TYR A 272 -29.40 2.90 17.03
C TYR A 272 -29.13 1.45 16.69
N ALA A 273 -30.00 0.52 17.13
CA ALA A 273 -29.85 -0.91 16.88
C ALA A 273 -30.13 -1.31 15.42
N ASP A 274 -30.77 -0.44 14.62
CA ASP A 274 -31.04 -0.75 13.22
C ASP A 274 -29.81 -0.53 12.33
N VAL A 275 -29.09 -1.60 12.02
CA VAL A 275 -27.90 -1.62 11.14
C VAL A 275 -28.18 -2.32 9.80
N ASN A 276 -29.46 -2.56 9.46
CA ASN A 276 -29.85 -3.40 8.32
C ASN A 276 -30.15 -2.58 7.04
N GLY A 277 -29.36 -1.54 6.73
CA GLY A 277 -29.58 -0.71 5.55
C GLY A 277 -29.59 -1.51 4.24
N ARG A 278 -28.66 -2.45 4.08
CA ARG A 278 -28.62 -3.35 2.91
C ARG A 278 -29.91 -4.19 2.80
N GLY A 279 -30.34 -4.80 3.90
CA GLY A 279 -31.55 -5.61 3.88
C GLY A 279 -32.82 -4.82 3.56
N TRP A 280 -32.92 -3.56 4.00
CA TRP A 280 -34.04 -2.68 3.63
C TRP A 280 -33.97 -2.28 2.18
N THR A 281 -32.78 -1.97 1.66
CA THR A 281 -32.57 -1.67 0.24
C THR A 281 -32.95 -2.88 -0.63
N ASP A 282 -32.45 -4.06 -0.30
CA ASP A 282 -32.80 -5.30 -1.01
C ASP A 282 -34.29 -5.59 -0.99
N ALA A 283 -34.98 -5.36 0.14
CA ALA A 283 -36.41 -5.53 0.27
C ALA A 283 -37.22 -4.60 -0.64
N ILE A 284 -36.79 -3.35 -0.80
CA ILE A 284 -37.40 -2.38 -1.73
C ILE A 284 -37.21 -2.87 -3.17
N LEU A 285 -35.97 -3.21 -3.55
CA LEU A 285 -35.65 -3.65 -4.91
C LEU A 285 -36.41 -4.93 -5.31
N GLN A 286 -36.57 -5.88 -4.38
CA GLN A 286 -37.32 -7.11 -4.60
C GLN A 286 -38.83 -6.85 -4.72
N THR A 287 -39.36 -5.91 -3.95
CA THR A 287 -40.78 -5.58 -3.96
C THR A 287 -41.19 -4.75 -5.17
N TYR A 288 -40.31 -3.90 -5.65
CA TYR A 288 -40.56 -2.96 -6.75
C TYR A 288 -39.53 -3.08 -7.88
N PRO A 289 -39.45 -4.24 -8.55
CA PRO A 289 -38.44 -4.46 -9.60
C PRO A 289 -38.75 -3.65 -10.88
N GLY A 290 -37.69 -3.30 -11.59
CA GLY A 290 -37.77 -2.64 -12.90
C GLY A 290 -38.33 -1.23 -12.80
N GLU A 291 -39.22 -0.85 -13.71
CA GLU A 291 -39.78 0.51 -13.80
C GLU A 291 -40.52 0.98 -12.54
N LYS A 292 -40.88 0.09 -11.63
CA LYS A 292 -41.57 0.47 -10.38
C LYS A 292 -40.66 1.13 -9.35
N ILE A 293 -39.34 0.91 -9.46
CA ILE A 293 -38.36 1.48 -8.52
C ILE A 293 -38.30 3.00 -8.57
N TRP A 294 -38.71 3.63 -9.69
CA TRP A 294 -38.72 5.10 -9.80
C TRP A 294 -39.56 5.79 -8.73
N ASN A 295 -40.53 5.10 -8.12
CA ASN A 295 -41.27 5.60 -6.96
C ASN A 295 -40.44 5.70 -5.68
N TYR A 296 -39.23 5.11 -5.68
CA TYR A 296 -38.31 5.06 -4.55
C TYR A 296 -36.95 5.65 -4.95
N PRO A 297 -36.88 6.96 -5.24
CA PRO A 297 -35.71 7.58 -5.89
C PRO A 297 -34.41 7.38 -5.13
N ALA A 298 -34.40 7.41 -3.78
CA ALA A 298 -33.20 7.18 -3.01
C ALA A 298 -32.58 5.79 -3.27
N PHE A 299 -33.42 4.79 -3.40
CA PHE A 299 -32.98 3.41 -3.68
C PHE A 299 -32.60 3.23 -5.13
N ASP A 300 -33.35 3.79 -6.05
CA ASP A 300 -33.04 3.75 -7.49
C ASP A 300 -31.70 4.44 -7.79
N TRP A 301 -31.53 5.70 -7.39
CA TRP A 301 -30.28 6.44 -7.58
C TRP A 301 -29.08 5.85 -6.86
N THR A 302 -29.28 5.06 -5.81
CA THR A 302 -28.18 4.39 -5.09
C THR A 302 -27.72 3.12 -5.79
N THR A 303 -28.62 2.40 -6.45
CA THR A 303 -28.35 1.05 -6.94
C THR A 303 -28.33 0.94 -8.46
N THR A 304 -28.93 1.88 -9.20
CA THR A 304 -28.99 1.88 -10.66
C THR A 304 -28.02 2.93 -11.20
N ASP A 305 -26.96 2.47 -11.87
CA ASP A 305 -25.97 3.33 -12.55
C ASP A 305 -25.31 4.41 -11.66
N PHE A 306 -25.25 4.17 -10.34
CA PHE A 306 -24.65 5.12 -9.40
C PHE A 306 -23.14 5.27 -9.63
N SER A 307 -22.69 6.52 -9.64
CA SER A 307 -21.26 6.86 -9.77
C SER A 307 -20.79 7.61 -8.50
N PRO A 308 -19.73 7.10 -7.84
CA PRO A 308 -18.78 6.08 -8.29
C PRO A 308 -19.31 4.64 -8.17
N ALA A 309 -18.92 3.76 -9.10
CA ALA A 309 -19.25 2.34 -9.03
C ALA A 309 -18.60 1.69 -7.79
N ALA A 310 -19.32 0.79 -7.13
CA ALA A 310 -18.79 0.01 -6.03
C ALA A 310 -17.86 -1.10 -6.55
N PRO A 311 -16.77 -1.45 -5.85
CA PRO A 311 -15.92 -2.59 -6.19
C PRO A 311 -16.70 -3.91 -6.15
N ALA A 312 -16.38 -4.84 -7.03
CA ALA A 312 -17.01 -6.17 -7.07
C ALA A 312 -16.76 -7.01 -5.79
N THR A 313 -15.75 -6.64 -5.00
CA THR A 313 -15.41 -7.26 -3.71
C THR A 313 -16.23 -6.72 -2.54
N SER A 314 -17.13 -5.78 -2.78
CA SER A 314 -17.99 -5.15 -1.76
C SER A 314 -19.45 -5.57 -1.91
N SER A 315 -20.28 -5.13 -0.96
CA SER A 315 -21.74 -5.36 -0.99
C SER A 315 -22.48 -4.66 -2.13
N GLY A 316 -21.80 -3.77 -2.88
CA GLY A 316 -22.47 -2.74 -3.66
C GLY A 316 -23.01 -1.61 -2.76
N TRP A 317 -23.40 -0.48 -3.39
CA TRP A 317 -23.98 0.65 -2.67
C TRP A 317 -25.42 0.37 -2.25
N TYR A 318 -25.78 0.80 -1.05
CA TYR A 318 -27.14 0.73 -0.53
C TYR A 318 -27.48 1.97 0.32
N VAL A 319 -28.78 2.21 0.55
CA VAL A 319 -29.27 3.31 1.40
C VAL A 319 -29.01 2.93 2.86
N PRO A 320 -28.27 3.74 3.65
CA PRO A 320 -27.95 3.40 5.04
C PRO A 320 -29.21 3.31 5.90
N SER A 321 -29.20 2.47 6.91
CA SER A 321 -30.17 2.51 7.99
C SER A 321 -29.88 3.66 8.95
N ILE A 322 -30.83 3.99 9.80
CA ILE A 322 -30.66 5.09 10.78
C ILE A 322 -29.53 4.81 11.78
N GLY A 323 -29.32 3.57 12.18
CA GLY A 323 -28.21 3.17 13.05
C GLY A 323 -26.85 3.28 12.37
N GLN A 324 -26.78 3.08 11.05
CA GLN A 324 -25.55 3.29 10.27
C GLN A 324 -25.23 4.79 10.12
N ILE A 325 -26.24 5.66 9.93
CA ILE A 325 -26.03 7.11 9.97
C ILE A 325 -25.57 7.54 11.36
N TRP A 326 -26.14 6.94 12.40
CA TRP A 326 -25.70 7.18 13.77
C TRP A 326 -24.23 6.88 13.98
N ASP A 327 -23.78 5.73 13.53
CA ASP A 327 -22.36 5.34 13.60
C ASP A 327 -21.46 6.29 12.79
N MET A 328 -21.89 6.68 11.60
CA MET A 328 -21.18 7.64 10.77
C MET A 328 -20.97 8.97 11.51
N LEU A 329 -22.03 9.51 12.09
CA LEU A 329 -21.97 10.77 12.85
C LEU A 329 -21.11 10.63 14.11
N ALA A 330 -21.28 9.54 14.87
CA ALA A 330 -20.49 9.29 16.08
C ALA A 330 -19.00 9.14 15.80
N ASN A 331 -18.66 8.43 14.75
CA ASN A 331 -17.26 8.06 14.46
C ASN A 331 -16.50 9.14 13.66
N LEU A 332 -17.20 9.87 12.76
CA LEU A 332 -16.56 10.90 11.93
C LEU A 332 -16.79 12.32 12.45
N GLY A 333 -17.81 12.53 13.26
CA GLY A 333 -18.23 13.86 13.71
C GLY A 333 -17.43 14.45 14.87
N GLY A 334 -16.54 13.69 15.47
CA GLY A 334 -15.71 14.14 16.60
C GLY A 334 -16.30 13.83 17.97
N GLY A 335 -15.49 14.04 19.03
CA GLY A 335 -15.81 13.57 20.38
C GLY A 335 -17.08 14.16 20.99
N GLU A 336 -17.40 15.44 20.76
CA GLU A 336 -18.63 16.05 21.28
C GLU A 336 -19.88 15.42 20.64
N MET A 337 -19.84 15.20 19.30
CA MET A 337 -20.94 14.55 18.58
C MET A 337 -21.13 13.11 19.05
N ALA A 338 -20.02 12.36 19.19
CA ALA A 338 -20.05 11.00 19.70
C ALA A 338 -20.64 10.93 21.12
N ALA A 339 -20.21 11.80 22.03
CA ALA A 339 -20.73 11.88 23.40
C ALA A 339 -22.22 12.25 23.45
N HIS A 340 -22.65 13.18 22.59
CA HIS A 340 -24.05 13.53 22.45
C HIS A 340 -24.90 12.34 21.99
N LEU A 341 -24.48 11.67 20.93
CA LEU A 341 -25.16 10.48 20.40
C LEU A 341 -25.18 9.33 21.41
N LEU A 342 -24.08 9.13 22.16
CA LEU A 342 -24.03 8.13 23.23
C LEU A 342 -25.08 8.43 24.33
N LYS A 343 -25.21 9.69 24.73
CA LYS A 343 -26.26 10.12 25.68
C LYS A 343 -27.66 9.82 25.13
N LEU A 344 -27.90 10.09 23.85
CA LEU A 344 -29.19 9.84 23.21
C LEU A 344 -29.60 8.36 23.26
N ARG A 345 -28.62 7.40 23.24
CA ARG A 345 -28.92 5.96 23.41
C ARG A 345 -29.52 5.59 24.75
N THR A 346 -29.35 6.41 25.77
CA THR A 346 -29.87 6.16 27.13
C THR A 346 -31.32 6.52 27.30
N TYR A 347 -31.94 7.16 26.32
CA TYR A 347 -33.33 7.59 26.39
C TYR A 347 -34.30 6.47 25.95
N SER A 348 -35.40 6.34 26.68
CA SER A 348 -36.37 5.27 26.43
C SER A 348 -37.32 5.56 25.27
N ASP A 349 -37.83 4.50 24.67
CA ASP A 349 -38.56 4.42 23.40
C ASP A 349 -39.89 5.22 23.31
N ASP A 350 -40.32 5.91 24.37
CA ASP A 350 -41.68 6.42 24.46
C ASP A 350 -41.85 7.90 24.13
N VAL A 351 -40.84 8.59 23.57
CA VAL A 351 -40.90 10.03 23.46
C VAL A 351 -40.32 10.61 22.20
N THR A 352 -41.06 11.53 21.59
CA THR A 352 -40.52 12.56 20.72
C THR A 352 -39.44 13.33 21.49
N TRP A 353 -38.18 13.17 21.08
CA TRP A 353 -36.95 13.63 21.72
C TRP A 353 -36.98 15.14 22.04
N TYR A 354 -37.74 15.91 21.28
CA TYR A 354 -37.85 17.35 21.34
C TYR A 354 -38.61 17.87 22.57
N TYR A 355 -39.54 17.11 23.17
CA TYR A 355 -40.47 17.65 24.20
C TYR A 355 -40.24 17.16 25.62
N LYS A 356 -39.44 16.16 25.89
CA LYS A 356 -39.39 15.55 27.23
C LYS A 356 -38.24 15.95 28.14
N TYR A 357 -37.17 16.46 27.63
CA TYR A 357 -35.94 16.56 28.44
C TYR A 357 -35.50 17.96 28.86
N GLY A 358 -36.26 19.00 28.65
CA GLY A 358 -36.06 20.33 29.30
C GLY A 358 -34.68 21.01 29.07
N ASP A 359 -33.69 20.24 28.60
CA ASP A 359 -32.32 20.70 28.45
C ASP A 359 -32.04 21.33 27.07
N GLY A 360 -33.04 21.37 26.19
CA GLY A 360 -32.89 21.87 24.82
C GLY A 360 -32.00 21.01 23.93
N PRO A 361 -31.91 21.29 22.63
CA PRO A 361 -30.97 20.63 21.74
C PRO A 361 -29.56 20.83 22.28
N MET A 362 -28.77 19.75 22.42
CA MET A 362 -27.37 19.88 22.83
C MET A 362 -26.59 20.51 21.68
N ASN A 363 -26.15 21.73 21.88
CA ASN A 363 -25.36 22.46 20.92
C ASN A 363 -23.90 21.98 20.98
N LEU A 364 -23.41 21.47 19.87
CA LEU A 364 -21.99 21.26 19.67
C LEU A 364 -21.30 22.63 19.60
N THR A 365 -20.05 22.69 19.98
CA THR A 365 -19.21 23.90 19.86
C THR A 365 -18.78 24.23 18.44
N TYR A 366 -19.17 23.41 17.48
CA TYR A 366 -18.83 23.52 16.06
C TYR A 366 -20.02 23.18 15.15
N ASN A 367 -19.89 23.57 13.86
CA ASN A 367 -20.84 23.21 12.81
C ASN A 367 -20.68 21.72 12.44
N PRO A 368 -21.66 20.83 12.67
CA PRO A 368 -21.58 19.41 12.35
C PRO A 368 -21.45 19.12 10.86
N ILE A 369 -22.05 19.95 10.00
CA ILE A 369 -21.99 19.79 8.54
C ILE A 369 -20.56 20.00 8.06
N GLU A 370 -19.91 21.09 8.49
CA GLU A 370 -18.52 21.37 8.17
C GLU A 370 -17.59 20.31 8.75
N LYS A 371 -17.88 19.82 9.95
CA LYS A 371 -17.10 18.79 10.60
C LYS A 371 -17.08 17.48 9.78
N ILE A 372 -18.24 17.00 9.34
CA ILE A 372 -18.32 15.82 8.47
C ILE A 372 -17.66 16.08 7.13
N ASN A 373 -17.87 17.24 6.50
CA ASN A 373 -17.22 17.62 5.26
C ASN A 373 -15.68 17.65 5.37
N SER A 374 -15.15 18.05 6.53
CA SER A 374 -13.70 18.09 6.76
C SER A 374 -13.03 16.72 6.69
N VAL A 375 -13.77 15.62 6.91
CA VAL A 375 -13.26 14.26 6.77
C VAL A 375 -12.83 13.98 5.34
N MET A 376 -13.52 14.56 4.36
CA MET A 376 -13.22 14.46 2.92
C MET A 376 -12.33 15.60 2.42
N GLY A 377 -11.75 16.42 3.31
CA GLY A 377 -11.04 17.65 2.94
C GLY A 377 -9.95 17.46 1.90
N LEU A 378 -9.17 16.37 1.99
CA LEU A 378 -8.08 16.04 1.07
C LEU A 378 -8.51 15.16 -0.13
N VAL A 379 -9.76 14.73 -0.19
CA VAL A 379 -10.28 14.01 -1.36
C VAL A 379 -10.31 14.99 -2.55
N PRO A 380 -9.79 14.59 -3.73
CA PRO A 380 -9.75 15.46 -4.91
C PRO A 380 -11.15 15.97 -5.30
N GLU A 381 -11.20 17.20 -5.78
CA GLU A 381 -12.43 17.77 -6.35
C GLU A 381 -12.92 16.88 -7.53
N GLY A 382 -14.24 16.74 -7.64
CA GLY A 382 -14.87 15.81 -8.60
C GLY A 382 -15.00 14.36 -8.10
N GLN A 383 -14.23 13.95 -7.07
CA GLN A 383 -14.39 12.66 -6.40
C GLN A 383 -15.26 12.78 -5.13
N LYS A 384 -15.64 13.98 -4.72
CA LYS A 384 -16.48 14.24 -3.54
C LYS A 384 -17.59 15.23 -3.84
N GLU A 385 -18.60 15.18 -3.00
CA GLU A 385 -19.66 16.19 -2.85
C GLU A 385 -19.81 16.48 -1.36
N ASN A 386 -19.77 17.75 -0.99
CA ASN A 386 -19.97 18.15 0.40
C ASN A 386 -21.43 17.99 0.79
N LEU A 387 -21.68 17.72 2.07
CA LEU A 387 -23.00 17.90 2.66
C LEU A 387 -23.35 19.38 2.57
N VAL A 388 -24.56 19.65 2.13
CA VAL A 388 -25.09 21.02 2.01
C VAL A 388 -26.37 21.16 2.82
N THR A 389 -26.72 22.38 3.18
CA THR A 389 -28.02 22.66 3.79
C THR A 389 -29.12 22.51 2.75
N CYS A 390 -30.19 21.85 3.12
CA CYS A 390 -31.43 21.77 2.33
C CYS A 390 -32.36 22.88 2.76
N GLN A 391 -33.15 23.42 1.83
CA GLN A 391 -34.32 24.20 2.24
C GLN A 391 -35.40 23.22 2.73
N SER A 392 -35.44 23.01 4.03
CA SER A 392 -36.52 22.26 4.65
C SER A 392 -37.79 23.12 4.66
N ARG A 393 -38.96 22.50 4.91
CA ARG A 393 -40.22 23.21 5.13
C ARG A 393 -40.14 24.16 6.35
N MET A 394 -39.12 24.03 7.16
CA MET A 394 -38.79 24.94 8.28
C MET A 394 -37.58 25.79 7.88
N GLU A 395 -37.69 27.10 8.06
CA GLU A 395 -36.75 28.16 7.63
C GLU A 395 -35.32 28.07 8.24
N SER A 396 -34.63 26.95 8.20
CA SER A 396 -33.34 26.84 8.83
C SER A 396 -32.30 26.20 7.93
N ASN A 397 -31.04 26.56 8.15
CA ASN A 397 -29.85 25.96 7.50
C ASN A 397 -29.62 24.57 8.04
N ILE A 398 -30.43 23.60 7.61
CA ILE A 398 -30.40 22.20 8.03
C ILE A 398 -29.89 21.33 6.90
N CYS A 399 -28.96 20.44 7.19
CA CYS A 399 -28.66 19.28 6.35
C CYS A 399 -29.47 18.09 6.88
N GLU A 400 -30.26 17.50 6.03
CA GLU A 400 -31.07 16.32 6.34
C GLU A 400 -30.45 15.09 5.73
N LEU A 401 -30.14 14.07 6.55
CA LEU A 401 -29.56 12.79 6.11
C LEU A 401 -30.62 11.70 6.13
N LEU A 402 -30.91 11.17 4.95
CA LEU A 402 -31.93 10.15 4.71
C LEU A 402 -31.44 8.75 5.09
N SER A 403 -32.30 7.99 5.79
CA SER A 403 -32.08 6.56 6.01
C SER A 403 -33.15 5.69 5.33
N SER A 404 -32.83 4.39 5.18
CA SER A 404 -33.77 3.37 4.71
C SER A 404 -34.80 2.94 5.77
N THR A 405 -34.61 3.32 7.02
CA THR A 405 -35.44 2.95 8.15
C THR A 405 -36.77 3.70 8.12
N LEU A 406 -37.88 3.00 8.26
CA LEU A 406 -39.21 3.58 8.39
C LEU A 406 -39.56 3.78 9.85
N TYR A 407 -40.28 4.89 10.11
CA TYR A 407 -40.84 5.21 11.40
C TYR A 407 -42.31 4.78 11.51
N ASP A 408 -42.69 4.17 12.64
CA ASP A 408 -44.07 3.76 12.94
C ASP A 408 -44.93 4.97 13.32
N ASN A 409 -45.37 5.71 12.31
CA ASN A 409 -46.38 6.75 12.47
C ASN A 409 -47.71 6.19 11.96
N LYS A 410 -48.68 6.09 12.84
CA LYS A 410 -50.00 5.48 12.53
C LYS A 410 -50.82 6.25 11.50
N GLU A 411 -50.51 7.51 11.27
CA GLU A 411 -51.31 8.42 10.45
C GLU A 411 -50.65 8.76 9.11
N ASP A 412 -49.29 8.88 9.07
CA ASP A 412 -48.53 9.21 7.87
C ASP A 412 -47.23 8.43 7.78
N PRO A 413 -46.90 7.91 6.61
CA PRO A 413 -45.64 7.24 6.39
C PRO A 413 -44.48 8.21 6.51
N SER A 414 -43.52 7.86 7.38
CA SER A 414 -42.36 8.68 7.64
C SER A 414 -41.09 7.82 7.56
N CYS A 415 -40.01 8.42 7.10
CA CYS A 415 -38.68 7.82 7.18
C CYS A 415 -37.87 8.43 8.34
N CYS A 416 -36.95 7.64 8.89
CA CYS A 416 -36.05 8.15 9.91
C CYS A 416 -34.90 8.92 9.24
N ILE A 417 -34.56 10.07 9.80
CA ILE A 417 -33.52 10.97 9.29
C ILE A 417 -32.70 11.54 10.46
N PHE A 418 -31.55 12.16 10.11
CA PHE A 418 -30.86 13.07 11.02
C PHE A 418 -30.87 14.48 10.48
N TRP A 419 -31.20 15.42 11.34
CA TRP A 419 -31.03 16.86 11.13
C TRP A 419 -29.69 17.31 11.70
N LEU A 420 -28.89 17.98 10.86
CA LEU A 420 -27.66 18.65 11.24
C LEU A 420 -27.84 20.15 11.01
N TYR A 421 -27.85 20.91 12.08
CA TYR A 421 -27.96 22.37 12.01
C TYR A 421 -26.58 23.02 11.93
N ASP A 422 -26.41 24.01 11.10
CA ASP A 422 -25.17 24.79 11.02
C ASP A 422 -24.80 25.49 12.34
N THR A 423 -25.78 25.68 13.20
CA THR A 423 -25.63 26.27 14.55
C THR A 423 -25.10 25.30 15.62
N GLY A 424 -24.85 24.04 15.27
CA GLY A 424 -24.25 23.05 16.18
C GLY A 424 -25.21 22.02 16.76
N CYS A 425 -26.49 22.06 16.41
CA CYS A 425 -27.42 21.03 16.85
C CYS A 425 -27.44 19.81 15.93
N ILE A 426 -27.65 18.62 16.49
CA ILE A 426 -27.94 17.38 15.76
C ILE A 426 -29.11 16.66 16.41
N GLU A 427 -30.03 16.17 15.59
CA GLU A 427 -31.25 15.51 16.07
C GLU A 427 -31.71 14.39 15.16
N PRO A 428 -32.02 13.19 15.69
CA PRO A 428 -32.74 12.18 14.94
C PRO A 428 -34.20 12.56 14.84
N MET A 429 -34.75 12.55 13.64
CA MET A 429 -36.11 13.00 13.35
C MET A 429 -36.83 12.03 12.42
N ALA A 430 -38.14 12.23 12.28
CA ALA A 430 -38.94 11.62 11.24
C ALA A 430 -39.32 12.67 10.20
N ALA A 431 -39.16 12.32 8.92
CA ALA A 431 -39.57 13.16 7.80
C ALA A 431 -40.61 12.43 6.93
N TYR A 432 -41.39 13.17 6.17
CA TYR A 432 -42.25 12.56 5.17
C TYR A 432 -41.42 11.88 4.07
N THR A 433 -41.93 10.82 3.50
CA THR A 433 -41.18 10.04 2.50
C THR A 433 -40.98 10.82 1.19
N ASP A 434 -41.75 11.85 0.92
CA ASP A 434 -41.66 12.75 -0.24
C ASP A 434 -40.86 14.04 0.04
N ASP A 435 -40.27 14.19 1.22
CA ASP A 435 -39.34 15.28 1.51
C ASP A 435 -38.03 15.12 0.72
N LYS A 436 -37.47 16.25 0.30
CA LYS A 436 -36.19 16.28 -0.46
C LYS A 436 -35.02 16.30 0.50
N ILE A 437 -34.34 15.19 0.63
CA ILE A 437 -33.33 14.88 1.65
C ILE A 437 -32.06 14.38 1.01
N ILE A 438 -30.90 14.52 1.65
CA ILE A 438 -29.63 14.02 1.16
C ILE A 438 -29.51 12.52 1.47
N CYS A 439 -29.33 11.70 0.45
CA CYS A 439 -28.95 10.30 0.57
C CYS A 439 -27.45 10.15 0.36
N ARG A 440 -26.76 9.66 1.37
CA ARG A 440 -25.34 9.25 1.28
C ARG A 440 -25.27 7.73 1.29
N PRO A 441 -25.05 7.09 0.15
CA PRO A 441 -24.90 5.64 0.08
C PRO A 441 -23.78 5.12 0.94
N VAL A 442 -23.93 3.88 1.40
CA VAL A 442 -22.91 3.14 2.12
C VAL A 442 -22.69 1.79 1.46
N LEU A 443 -21.53 1.18 1.71
CA LEU A 443 -21.24 -0.19 1.34
C LEU A 443 -20.49 -0.89 2.48
N ALA A 444 -20.52 -2.24 2.48
CA ALA A 444 -19.71 -3.09 3.32
C ALA A 444 -18.65 -3.81 2.48
N PHE A 445 -17.44 -4.06 3.06
CA PHE A 445 -16.35 -4.74 2.37
C PHE A 445 -15.58 -5.68 3.27
#